data_9ce2e640b34f1b874310e4ef1926efc0
#
_entry.id   9ce2e640b34f1b874310e4ef1926efc0
#
_cell.length_a   1.000
_cell.length_b   1.000
_cell.length_c   1.000
_cell.angle_alpha   90.00
_cell.angle_beta   90.00
_cell.angle_gamma   90.00
#
_symmetry.space_group_name_H-M   'P 1'
#
loop_
_entity.id
_entity.type
_entity.pdbx_description
1 polymer ?
#
loop_
_entity_poly.entity_id
_entity_poly.type
_entity_poly.pdbx_seq_one_letter_code
_entity_poly.pdbx_strand_id
1 'polypeptide(L)'
;MKSKQNATTTYGKVTTAEDIGQIIRAKRKETGVRQDMAAGMSEVGTKFLSQIENGKETAELGKTLRVLRKLGLNVYIYPRSADPLKG
;
A
#
# COMPACT_ATOMS: atom_id res chain seq x y z
N MET A 1 15.65 -17.19 -3.50
CA MET A 1 15.32 -16.91 -3.60
C MET A 1 14.81 -16.42 -3.67
N LYS A 2 14.66 -16.43 -3.70
CA LYS A 2 14.10 -16.00 -3.76
C LYS A 2 13.59 -15.20 -3.86
N SER A 3 13.54 -15.29 -3.93
CA SER A 3 12.98 -14.48 -3.98
C SER A 3 12.40 -13.92 -4.23
N LYS A 4 12.44 -13.94 -4.24
CA LYS A 4 11.85 -13.56 -4.49
C LYS A 4 11.11 -13.00 -4.37
N GLN A 5 11.15 -13.09 -4.15
CA GLN A 5 10.47 -12.69 -4.11
C GLN A 5 9.91 -12.03 -4.15
N ASN A 6 10.30 -11.99 -4.15
CA ASN A 6 9.88 -11.53 -4.42
C ASN A 6 8.97 -11.25 -4.34
N ALA A 7 9.47 -11.55 -3.40
CA ALA A 7 8.26 -11.36 -3.51
C ALA A 7 7.60 -10.36 -4.00
N THR A 8 7.17 -10.63 -4.04
CA THR A 8 6.70 -9.96 -5.18
C THR A 8 5.49 -9.18 -4.88
N THR A 9 5.68 -7.88 -4.85
CA THR A 9 4.57 -6.99 -4.69
C THR A 9 3.79 -6.94 -5.98
N THR A 10 2.53 -7.20 -5.89
CA THR A 10 1.67 -7.09 -7.04
C THR A 10 0.98 -5.74 -6.98
N TYR A 11 1.48 -4.81 -7.79
CA TYR A 11 0.81 -3.54 -7.95
C TYR A 11 -0.38 -3.72 -8.89
N GLY A 12 -1.30 -2.80 -8.81
CA GLY A 12 -2.40 -2.76 -9.76
C GLY A 12 -3.72 -3.09 -9.10
N LYS A 13 -4.18 -4.31 -9.22
CA LYS A 13 -5.53 -4.65 -8.76
C LYS A 13 -5.58 -4.76 -7.24
N VAL A 14 -6.51 -4.04 -6.63
CA VAL A 14 -6.73 -4.05 -5.19
C VAL A 14 -8.18 -4.43 -4.95
N THR A 15 -8.39 -5.47 -4.16
CA THR A 15 -9.73 -5.94 -3.83
C THR A 15 -10.04 -5.76 -2.35
N THR A 16 -9.01 -5.86 -1.49
CA THR A 16 -9.20 -5.84 -0.05
C THR A 16 -8.28 -4.83 0.61
N ALA A 17 -8.61 -4.50 1.86
CA ALA A 17 -7.72 -3.66 2.66
C ALA A 17 -6.35 -4.32 2.84
N GLU A 18 -6.34 -5.64 2.93
CA GLU A 18 -5.10 -6.38 3.08
C GLU A 18 -4.20 -6.19 1.85
N ASP A 19 -4.80 -6.14 0.66
CA ASP A 19 -4.02 -5.89 -0.56
C ASP A 19 -3.30 -4.56 -0.49
N ILE A 20 -3.99 -3.52 -0.03
CA ILE A 20 -3.39 -2.20 0.12
C ILE A 20 -2.27 -2.24 1.15
N GLY A 21 -2.52 -2.92 2.27
CA GLY A 21 -1.51 -3.02 3.32
C GLY A 21 -0.24 -3.68 2.85
N GLN A 22 -0.36 -4.75 2.08
CA GLN A 22 0.79 -5.47 1.54
C GLN A 22 1.57 -4.60 0.56
N ILE A 23 0.87 -3.85 -0.27
CA ILE A 23 1.53 -2.94 -1.23
C ILE A 23 2.30 -1.86 -0.48
N ILE A 24 1.69 -1.27 0.53
CA ILE A 24 2.35 -0.22 1.32
C ILE A 24 3.62 -0.78 1.97
N ARG A 25 3.49 -1.93 2.60
CA ARG A 25 4.62 -2.54 3.30
C ARG A 25 5.75 -2.89 2.33
N ALA A 26 5.41 -3.48 1.20
CA ALA A 26 6.41 -3.88 0.22
C ALA A 26 7.10 -2.67 -0.39
N LYS A 27 6.34 -1.62 -0.72
CA LYS A 27 6.93 -0.40 -1.28
C LYS A 27 7.85 0.26 -0.26
N ARG A 28 7.41 0.31 1.00
CA ARG A 28 8.23 0.89 2.06
C ARG A 28 9.55 0.14 2.20
N LYS A 29 9.49 -1.20 2.21
CA LYS A 29 10.71 -2.00 2.35
C LYS A 29 11.59 -1.90 1.12
N GLU A 30 10.99 -1.83 -0.05
CA GLU A 30 11.72 -1.68 -1.29
C GLU A 30 12.56 -0.40 -1.29
N THR A 31 12.02 0.67 -0.72
CA THR A 31 12.72 1.95 -0.68
C THR A 31 13.56 2.11 0.58
N GLY A 32 13.59 1.11 1.46
CA GLY A 32 14.40 1.15 2.67
C GLY A 32 13.90 2.11 3.74
N VAL A 33 12.62 2.43 3.72
CA VAL A 33 12.06 3.39 4.68
C VAL A 33 11.45 2.64 5.85
N ARG A 34 11.85 3.03 7.07
CA ARG A 34 11.29 2.42 8.27
C ARG A 34 9.86 2.89 8.47
N GLN A 35 9.11 2.10 9.26
CA GLN A 35 7.70 2.38 9.49
C GLN A 35 7.49 3.76 10.13
N ASP A 36 8.31 4.11 11.12
CA ASP A 36 8.15 5.40 11.79
C ASP A 36 8.47 6.57 10.85
N MET A 37 9.43 6.41 9.96
CA MET A 37 9.75 7.43 8.98
C MET A 37 8.62 7.62 7.98
N ALA A 38 8.09 6.52 7.47
CA ALA A 38 6.99 6.59 6.52
C ALA A 38 5.77 7.24 7.14
N ALA A 39 5.50 6.91 8.41
CA ALA A 39 4.38 7.52 9.13
C ALA A 39 4.57 9.03 9.26
N GLY A 40 5.79 9.44 9.64
CA GLY A 40 6.09 10.87 9.76
C GLY A 40 5.94 11.60 8.45
N MET A 41 6.46 11.03 7.37
CA MET A 41 6.35 11.63 6.05
C MET A 41 4.90 11.78 5.61
N SER A 42 4.06 10.87 6.04
CA SER A 42 2.65 10.84 5.65
C SER A 42 1.75 11.57 6.63
N GLU A 43 2.33 12.10 7.70
CA GLU A 43 1.60 12.81 8.74
C GLU A 43 0.53 11.94 9.39
N VAL A 44 0.90 10.69 9.65
CA VAL A 44 0.03 9.75 10.37
C VAL A 44 0.84 9.14 11.51
N GLY A 45 0.15 8.53 12.46
CA GLY A 45 0.83 7.85 13.55
C GLY A 45 1.44 6.53 13.09
N THR A 46 2.51 6.12 13.76
CA THR A 46 3.14 4.83 13.45
C THR A 46 2.17 3.68 13.67
N LYS A 47 1.34 3.79 14.71
CA LYS A 47 0.33 2.77 14.97
C LYS A 47 -0.68 2.67 13.82
N PHE A 48 -1.08 3.82 13.28
CA PHE A 48 -2.00 3.82 12.13
C PHE A 48 -1.36 3.11 10.95
N LEU A 49 -0.10 3.44 10.65
CA LEU A 49 0.58 2.82 9.52
C LEU A 49 0.71 1.31 9.74
N SER A 50 1.08 0.90 10.95
CA SER A 50 1.18 -0.52 11.26
C SER A 50 -0.16 -1.23 11.04
N GLN A 51 -1.25 -0.59 11.43
CA GLN A 51 -2.57 -1.19 11.27
C GLN A 51 -2.95 -1.34 9.80
N ILE A 52 -2.68 -0.33 8.97
CA ILE A 52 -3.04 -0.46 7.56
C ILE A 52 -2.14 -1.49 6.85
N GLU A 53 -0.88 -1.59 7.26
CA GLU A 53 -0.01 -2.62 6.69
C GLU A 53 -0.49 -4.03 7.04
N ASN A 54 -1.23 -4.14 8.15
CA ASN A 54 -1.81 -5.41 8.55
C ASN A 54 -3.25 -5.60 8.07
N GLY A 55 -3.72 -4.72 7.20
CA GLY A 55 -5.00 -4.92 6.54
C GLY A 55 -6.22 -4.46 7.30
N LYS A 56 -6.08 -3.48 8.20
CA LYS A 56 -7.23 -3.01 8.98
C LYS A 56 -8.28 -2.42 8.05
N GLU A 57 -9.45 -3.02 8.04
CA GLU A 57 -10.52 -2.64 7.13
C GLU A 57 -11.18 -1.32 7.48
N THR A 58 -11.13 -0.94 8.75
CA THR A 58 -11.77 0.29 9.21
C THR A 58 -10.83 1.48 9.23
N ALA A 59 -9.68 1.38 8.57
CA ALA A 59 -8.73 2.48 8.54
C ALA A 59 -9.33 3.66 7.80
N GLU A 60 -8.95 4.86 8.25
CA GLU A 60 -9.46 6.08 7.65
C GLU A 60 -8.88 6.25 6.23
N LEU A 61 -9.77 6.36 5.25
CA LEU A 61 -9.38 6.30 3.85
C LEU A 61 -8.48 7.47 3.44
N GLY A 62 -8.80 8.68 3.88
CA GLY A 62 -8.00 9.83 3.50
C GLY A 62 -6.55 9.71 3.93
N LYS A 63 -6.34 9.22 5.15
CA LYS A 63 -4.98 9.01 5.65
C LYS A 63 -4.28 7.90 4.86
N THR A 64 -4.99 6.85 4.53
CA THR A 64 -4.43 5.75 3.75
C THR A 64 -4.00 6.23 2.37
N LEU A 65 -4.83 7.03 1.71
CA LEU A 65 -4.47 7.58 0.40
C LEU A 65 -3.25 8.49 0.49
N ARG A 66 -3.12 9.24 1.60
CA ARG A 66 -1.96 10.09 1.78
C ARG A 66 -0.68 9.26 1.93
N VAL A 67 -0.75 8.15 2.67
CA VAL A 67 0.39 7.26 2.79
C VAL A 67 0.81 6.74 1.42
N LEU A 68 -0.15 6.28 0.63
CA LEU A 68 0.13 5.78 -0.71
C LEU A 68 0.84 6.83 -1.56
N ARG A 69 0.31 8.06 -1.55
CA ARG A 69 0.89 9.14 -2.33
C ARG A 69 2.30 9.48 -1.87
N LYS A 70 2.52 9.53 -0.56
CA LYS A 70 3.83 9.87 -0.03
C LYS A 70 4.88 8.79 -0.32
N LEU A 71 4.44 7.57 -0.54
CA LEU A 71 5.34 6.49 -0.94
C LEU A 71 5.56 6.45 -2.45
N GLY A 72 4.97 7.40 -3.19
CA GLY A 72 5.16 7.47 -4.63
C GLY A 72 4.23 6.59 -5.42
N LEU A 73 3.09 6.23 -4.83
CA LEU A 73 2.12 5.36 -5.50
C LEU A 73 0.91 6.16 -5.96
N ASN A 74 0.44 5.85 -7.15
CA ASN A 74 -0.76 6.46 -7.70
C ASN A 74 -1.91 5.46 -7.64
N VAL A 75 -3.10 5.96 -7.36
CA VAL A 75 -4.29 5.11 -7.28
C VAL A 75 -5.22 5.48 -8.43
N TYR A 76 -5.62 4.48 -9.19
CA TYR A 76 -6.58 4.63 -10.27
C TYR A 76 -7.76 3.72 -10.02
N ILE A 77 -8.92 4.15 -10.46
CA ILE A 77 -10.14 3.35 -10.34
C ILE A 77 -10.75 3.24 -11.73
N TYR A 78 -10.99 2.00 -12.17
CA TYR A 78 -11.57 1.72 -13.47
C TYR A 78 -12.85 0.92 -13.30
N PRO A 79 -13.82 1.11 -14.19
CA PRO A 79 -14.92 0.16 -14.23
C PRO A 79 -14.37 -1.23 -14.54
N ARG A 80 -15.03 -2.25 -14.04
CA ARG A 80 -14.53 -3.61 -14.25
C ARG A 80 -14.40 -3.93 -15.74
N SER A 81 -15.28 -3.39 -16.56
CA SER A 81 -15.27 -3.62 -18.01
C SER A 81 -14.08 -3.00 -18.70
N ALA A 82 -13.43 -2.03 -18.06
CA ALA A 82 -12.27 -1.32 -18.64
C ALA A 82 -10.98 -1.57 -17.87
N ASP A 83 -10.94 -2.62 -17.03
CA ASP A 83 -9.78 -2.96 -16.23
C ASP A 83 -8.61 -3.31 -17.15
N PRO A 84 -7.50 -2.55 -17.08
CA PRO A 84 -6.36 -2.80 -17.97
C PRO A 84 -5.66 -4.11 -17.68
N LEU A 85 -5.89 -4.71 -16.51
CA LEU A 85 -5.28 -5.98 -16.15
C LEU A 85 -6.22 -7.16 -16.37
N LYS A 86 -7.39 -6.90 -16.92
CA LYS A 86 -8.33 -7.94 -17.24
C LYS A 86 -7.81 -8.72 -18.43
N GLY A 87 -7.74 -9.98 -18.32
CA GLY A 87 -7.21 -10.68 -19.47
C GLY A 87 -7.12 -12.08 -19.24
#